data_76a12895c36fdbed89c9c2df729ebaf4
#
_entry.id   76a12895c36fdbed89c9c2df729ebaf4
#
_cell.length_a   1.000
_cell.length_b   1.000
_cell.length_c   1.000
_cell.angle_alpha   90.00
_cell.angle_beta   90.00
_cell.angle_gamma   90.00
#
_symmetry.space_group_name_H-M   'P 1'
#
loop_
_entity.id
_entity.type
_entity.pdbx_description
1 polymer ?
#
loop_
_entity_poly.entity_id
_entity_poly.type
_entity_poly.pdbx_seq_one_letter_code
_entity_poly.pdbx_strand_id
1 'polypeptide(L)'
;MSALGELGTSEQIFVIVLLLSCITPYISAYRGNTSIALATILSLMLASFVQFAISVIQGVPVEMGWVVSVFGIRPSIATSPVESYRFITSAWIHAGWVHVLGNILVIGLVGIPLEQRMGGKRWMAVYLLG
;
A
#
# COMPACT_ATOMS: atom_id res chain seq x y z
N MET A 1 7.38 -21.80 5.46
CA MET A 1 8.23 -20.87 4.66
C MET A 1 7.37 -19.67 4.31
N SER A 2 7.91 -18.48 4.40
CA SER A 2 7.16 -17.28 4.02
C SER A 2 7.03 -17.22 2.49
N ALA A 3 5.88 -16.79 1.98
CA ALA A 3 5.65 -16.60 0.55
C ALA A 3 6.71 -15.70 -0.13
N LEU A 4 7.40 -14.87 0.65
CA LEU A 4 8.51 -14.01 0.18
C LEU A 4 9.77 -14.81 -0.20
N GLY A 5 10.00 -15.97 0.40
CA GLY A 5 11.19 -16.81 0.12
C GLY A 5 11.10 -17.60 -1.20
N GLU A 6 9.92 -17.66 -1.82
CA GLU A 6 9.66 -18.42 -3.04
C GLU A 6 9.60 -17.55 -4.30
N LEU A 7 9.84 -16.22 -4.17
CA LEU A 7 9.75 -15.30 -5.28
C LEU A 7 10.92 -15.46 -6.26
N GLY A 8 10.62 -15.56 -7.54
CA GLY A 8 11.61 -15.53 -8.62
C GLY A 8 12.29 -14.15 -8.75
N THR A 9 13.38 -14.08 -9.52
CA THR A 9 14.16 -12.84 -9.69
C THR A 9 13.31 -11.68 -10.22
N SER A 10 12.43 -11.93 -11.18
CA SER A 10 11.53 -10.92 -11.74
C SER A 10 10.54 -10.39 -10.70
N GLU A 11 10.01 -11.28 -9.86
CA GLU A 11 9.09 -10.89 -8.78
C GLU A 11 9.80 -10.10 -7.68
N GLN A 12 11.05 -10.41 -7.40
CA GLN A 12 11.87 -9.62 -6.47
C GLN A 12 12.07 -8.19 -6.98
N ILE A 13 12.32 -8.00 -8.28
CA ILE A 13 12.41 -6.67 -8.90
C ILE A 13 11.09 -5.93 -8.77
N PHE A 14 9.95 -6.58 -9.04
CA PHE A 14 8.63 -5.98 -8.88
C PHE A 14 8.35 -5.57 -7.42
N VAL A 15 8.77 -6.37 -6.45
CA VAL A 15 8.68 -6.00 -5.01
C VAL A 15 9.46 -4.74 -4.73
N ILE A 16 10.69 -4.63 -5.23
CA ILE A 16 11.52 -3.42 -5.04
C ILE A 16 10.84 -2.19 -5.64
N VAL A 17 10.35 -2.28 -6.87
CA VAL A 17 9.64 -1.18 -7.54
C VAL A 17 8.39 -0.79 -6.78
N LEU A 18 7.62 -1.76 -6.30
CA LEU A 18 6.42 -1.54 -5.50
C LEU A 18 6.75 -0.83 -4.18
N LEU A 19 7.76 -1.28 -3.46
CA LEU A 19 8.20 -0.66 -2.21
C LEU A 19 8.69 0.77 -2.42
N LEU A 20 9.47 1.02 -3.46
CA LEU A 20 9.92 2.36 -3.82
C LEU A 20 8.74 3.28 -4.14
N SER A 21 7.74 2.78 -4.87
CA SER A 21 6.53 3.56 -5.18
C SER A 21 5.72 3.92 -3.92
N CYS A 22 5.68 3.02 -2.93
CA CYS A 22 5.03 3.28 -1.65
C CYS A 22 5.78 4.31 -0.79
N ILE A 23 7.11 4.24 -0.75
CA ILE A 23 7.94 5.01 0.19
C ILE A 23 8.28 6.41 -0.34
N THR A 24 8.52 6.56 -1.66
CA THR A 24 9.00 7.81 -2.27
C THR A 24 8.13 9.03 -1.92
N PRO A 25 6.79 8.99 -1.95
CA PRO A 25 5.96 10.14 -1.59
C PRO A 25 6.19 10.60 -0.14
N TYR A 26 6.41 9.66 0.79
CA TYR A 26 6.66 10.00 2.20
C TYR A 26 8.03 10.63 2.40
N ILE A 27 9.07 10.17 1.69
CA ILE A 27 10.40 10.81 1.72
C ILE A 27 10.29 12.24 1.19
N SER A 28 9.57 12.44 0.09
CA SER A 28 9.33 13.76 -0.50
C SER A 28 8.56 14.67 0.47
N ALA A 29 7.51 14.16 1.11
CA ALA A 29 6.73 14.90 2.10
C ALA A 29 7.57 15.28 3.32
N TYR A 30 8.39 14.37 3.82
CA TYR A 30 9.27 14.64 4.96
C TYR A 30 10.29 15.74 4.64
N ARG A 31 10.93 15.68 3.46
CA ARG A 31 11.90 16.70 3.01
C ARG A 31 11.25 18.05 2.71
N GLY A 32 10.07 18.04 2.12
CA GLY A 32 9.31 19.23 1.75
C GLY A 32 8.44 19.80 2.86
N ASN A 33 8.38 19.13 4.03
CA ASN A 33 7.48 19.48 5.14
C ASN A 33 6.01 19.62 4.69
N THR A 34 5.55 18.68 3.85
CA THR A 34 4.20 18.67 3.27
C THR A 34 3.29 17.64 3.96
N SER A 35 2.03 17.61 3.56
CA SER A 35 1.00 16.73 4.13
C SER A 35 1.35 15.25 3.99
N ILE A 36 1.28 14.50 5.09
CA ILE A 36 1.41 13.03 5.12
C ILE A 36 0.18 12.37 4.49
N ALA A 37 -1.02 12.94 4.70
CA ALA A 37 -2.24 12.46 4.03
C ALA A 37 -2.13 12.56 2.51
N LEU A 38 -1.60 13.67 1.98
CA LEU A 38 -1.34 13.81 0.55
C LEU A 38 -0.29 12.80 0.07
N ALA A 39 0.79 12.59 0.83
CA ALA A 39 1.79 11.57 0.53
C ALA A 39 1.17 10.17 0.49
N THR A 40 0.21 9.88 1.38
CA THR A 40 -0.51 8.61 1.39
C THR A 40 -1.36 8.44 0.12
N ILE A 41 -2.07 9.49 -0.31
CA ILE A 41 -2.82 9.47 -1.58
C ILE A 41 -1.89 9.15 -2.75
N LEU A 42 -0.76 9.85 -2.86
CA LEU A 42 0.21 9.63 -3.93
C LEU A 42 0.82 8.23 -3.87
N SER A 43 1.13 7.75 -2.68
CA SER A 43 1.64 6.40 -2.44
C SER A 43 0.62 5.33 -2.89
N LEU A 44 -0.65 5.47 -2.53
CA LEU A 44 -1.71 4.57 -2.97
C LEU A 44 -1.88 4.57 -4.48
N MET A 45 -1.84 5.73 -5.12
CA MET A 45 -1.92 5.85 -6.58
C MET A 45 -0.74 5.15 -7.26
N LEU A 46 0.49 5.46 -6.84
CA LEU A 46 1.69 4.87 -7.43
C LEU A 46 1.74 3.35 -7.23
N ALA A 47 1.46 2.88 -6.02
CA ALA A 47 1.41 1.44 -5.72
C ALA A 47 0.35 0.73 -6.59
N SER A 48 -0.81 1.34 -6.78
CA SER A 48 -1.88 0.79 -7.61
C SER A 48 -1.51 0.76 -9.09
N PHE A 49 -0.84 1.80 -9.61
CA PHE A 49 -0.32 1.78 -10.97
C PHE A 49 0.74 0.70 -11.19
N VAL A 50 1.67 0.52 -10.25
CA VAL A 50 2.67 -0.54 -10.31
C VAL A 50 2.00 -1.91 -10.26
N GLN A 51 1.06 -2.10 -9.35
CA GLN A 51 0.30 -3.34 -9.22
C GLN A 51 -0.48 -3.66 -10.50
N PHE A 52 -1.11 -2.66 -11.12
CA PHE A 52 -1.79 -2.81 -12.39
C PHE A 52 -0.82 -3.16 -13.54
N ALA A 53 0.33 -2.49 -13.61
CA ALA A 53 1.35 -2.80 -14.61
C ALA A 53 1.86 -4.24 -14.49
N ILE A 54 2.10 -4.72 -13.26
CA ILE A 54 2.48 -6.12 -13.00
C ILE A 54 1.38 -7.06 -13.49
N SER A 55 0.13 -6.76 -13.20
CA SER A 55 -1.03 -7.53 -13.64
C SER A 55 -1.09 -7.66 -15.18
N VAL A 56 -0.90 -6.53 -15.88
CA VAL A 56 -0.86 -6.51 -17.37
C VAL A 56 0.29 -7.35 -17.91
N ILE A 57 1.49 -7.20 -17.34
CA ILE A 57 2.69 -7.96 -17.77
C ILE A 57 2.47 -9.46 -17.58
N GLN A 58 1.82 -9.87 -16.50
CA GLN A 58 1.58 -11.27 -16.19
C GLN A 58 0.30 -11.85 -16.83
N GLY A 59 -0.55 -11.00 -17.39
CA GLY A 59 -1.83 -11.42 -18.00
C GLY A 59 -2.83 -11.98 -16.98
N VAL A 60 -2.74 -11.54 -15.71
CA VAL A 60 -3.59 -12.00 -14.60
C VAL A 60 -4.33 -10.80 -13.99
N PRO A 61 -5.65 -10.91 -13.71
CA PRO A 61 -6.38 -9.85 -13.02
C PRO A 61 -5.73 -9.48 -11.68
N VAL A 62 -5.79 -8.19 -11.32
CA VAL A 62 -5.13 -7.65 -10.10
C VAL A 62 -5.53 -8.44 -8.85
N GLU A 63 -6.80 -8.78 -8.71
CA GLU A 63 -7.36 -9.51 -7.57
C GLU A 63 -6.77 -10.92 -7.42
N MET A 64 -6.37 -11.52 -8.53
CA MET A 64 -5.82 -12.88 -8.60
C MET A 64 -4.30 -12.89 -8.68
N GLY A 65 -3.68 -11.71 -8.73
CA GLY A 65 -2.24 -11.56 -8.86
C GLY A 65 -1.47 -11.97 -7.59
N TRP A 66 -0.21 -12.36 -7.78
CA TRP A 66 0.68 -12.74 -6.68
C TRP A 66 0.90 -11.59 -5.68
N VAL A 67 0.85 -10.33 -6.11
CA VAL A 67 0.99 -9.16 -5.23
C VAL A 67 -0.07 -9.18 -4.14
N VAL A 68 -1.33 -9.37 -4.51
CA VAL A 68 -2.44 -9.50 -3.54
C VAL A 68 -2.25 -10.77 -2.70
N SER A 69 -1.79 -11.85 -3.31
CA SER A 69 -1.58 -13.10 -2.59
C SER A 69 -0.48 -13.02 -1.54
N VAL A 70 0.58 -12.24 -1.78
CA VAL A 70 1.73 -12.09 -0.88
C VAL A 70 1.50 -10.98 0.16
N PHE A 71 0.95 -9.84 -0.24
CA PHE A 71 0.88 -8.64 0.58
C PHE A 71 -0.53 -8.29 1.09
N GLY A 72 -1.57 -8.86 0.50
CA GLY A 72 -2.96 -8.64 0.93
C GLY A 72 -3.33 -9.39 2.21
N ILE A 73 -4.39 -8.93 2.87
CA ILE A 73 -4.93 -9.61 4.06
C ILE A 73 -5.48 -10.99 3.68
N ARG A 74 -5.24 -11.96 4.55
CA ARG A 74 -5.79 -13.32 4.47
C ARG A 74 -6.32 -13.76 5.83
N PRO A 75 -7.32 -14.67 5.87
CA PRO A 75 -7.82 -15.24 7.13
C PRO A 75 -6.73 -15.92 7.97
N SER A 76 -5.70 -16.50 7.33
CA SER A 76 -4.57 -17.17 7.99
C SER A 76 -3.71 -16.24 8.85
N ILE A 77 -3.82 -14.92 8.70
CA ILE A 77 -3.05 -13.94 9.48
C ILE A 77 -3.32 -14.07 10.99
N ALA A 78 -4.54 -14.49 11.37
CA ALA A 78 -4.92 -14.67 12.77
C ALA A 78 -4.17 -15.84 13.44
N THR A 79 -3.62 -16.77 12.66
CA THR A 79 -2.97 -18.00 13.15
C THR A 79 -1.48 -18.05 12.88
N SER A 80 -0.94 -17.13 12.07
CA SER A 80 0.46 -17.12 11.67
C SER A 80 1.15 -15.78 11.99
N PRO A 81 1.95 -15.70 13.07
CA PRO A 81 2.72 -14.50 13.41
C PRO A 81 3.68 -14.04 12.29
N VAL A 82 4.16 -14.97 11.47
CA VAL A 82 5.07 -14.68 10.34
C VAL A 82 4.39 -13.83 9.27
N GLU A 83 3.07 -13.85 9.18
CA GLU A 83 2.30 -13.07 8.21
C GLU A 83 1.81 -11.71 8.75
N SER A 84 2.24 -11.32 9.96
CA SER A 84 1.82 -10.05 10.58
C SER A 84 2.18 -8.81 9.75
N TYR A 85 3.20 -8.88 8.89
CA TYR A 85 3.54 -7.79 7.95
C TYR A 85 2.36 -7.40 7.03
N ARG A 86 1.41 -8.33 6.79
CA ARG A 86 0.24 -8.10 5.94
C ARG A 86 -0.71 -7.05 6.51
N PHE A 87 -0.73 -6.84 7.82
CA PHE A 87 -1.52 -5.75 8.42
C PHE A 87 -1.05 -4.38 7.93
N ILE A 88 0.27 -4.23 7.73
CA ILE A 88 0.85 -2.98 7.23
C ILE A 88 0.74 -2.93 5.70
N THR A 89 1.18 -3.97 5.00
CA THR A 89 1.24 -3.96 3.54
C THR A 89 -0.14 -3.87 2.88
N SER A 90 -1.17 -4.45 3.50
CA SER A 90 -2.53 -4.39 2.98
C SER A 90 -3.12 -2.96 2.94
N ALA A 91 -2.57 -2.03 3.71
CA ALA A 91 -2.97 -0.62 3.63
C ALA A 91 -2.68 0.01 2.25
N TRP A 92 -1.72 -0.52 1.51
CA TRP A 92 -1.33 -0.05 0.17
C TRP A 92 -1.73 -0.98 -0.96
N ILE A 93 -1.99 -2.26 -0.67
CA ILE A 93 -2.32 -3.26 -1.69
C ILE A 93 -3.82 -3.41 -1.80
N HIS A 94 -4.34 -3.15 -2.98
CA HIS A 94 -5.78 -3.12 -3.25
C HIS A 94 -6.15 -4.08 -4.38
N ALA A 95 -7.30 -4.76 -4.22
CA ALA A 95 -7.81 -5.71 -5.19
C ALA A 95 -8.51 -5.05 -6.39
N GLY A 96 -8.70 -3.72 -6.40
CA GLY A 96 -9.36 -3.06 -7.52
C GLY A 96 -9.39 -1.53 -7.40
N TRP A 97 -9.53 -0.87 -8.55
CA TRP A 97 -9.51 0.59 -8.67
C TRP A 97 -10.63 1.29 -7.90
N VAL A 98 -11.83 0.70 -7.84
CA VAL A 98 -12.96 1.29 -7.10
C VAL A 98 -12.62 1.44 -5.62
N HIS A 99 -11.98 0.42 -5.05
CA HIS A 99 -11.54 0.46 -3.65
C HIS A 99 -10.46 1.51 -3.42
N VAL A 100 -9.45 1.57 -4.29
CA VAL A 100 -8.38 2.59 -4.22
C VAL A 100 -8.96 3.98 -4.31
N LEU A 101 -9.82 4.26 -5.31
CA LEU A 101 -10.42 5.56 -5.50
C LEU A 101 -11.32 5.97 -4.32
N GLY A 102 -12.06 5.01 -3.74
CA GLY A 102 -12.83 5.24 -2.52
C GLY A 102 -11.94 5.67 -1.34
N ASN A 103 -10.84 4.97 -1.13
CA ASN A 103 -9.87 5.32 -0.07
C ASN A 103 -9.24 6.69 -0.31
N ILE A 104 -8.81 6.98 -1.53
CA ILE A 104 -8.25 8.29 -1.92
C ILE A 104 -9.25 9.41 -1.67
N LEU A 105 -10.52 9.20 -2.00
CA LEU A 105 -11.59 10.17 -1.77
C LEU A 105 -11.77 10.45 -0.26
N VAL A 106 -11.83 9.40 0.55
CA VAL A 106 -11.97 9.53 2.02
C VAL A 106 -10.75 10.23 2.61
N ILE A 107 -9.54 9.84 2.22
CA ILE A 107 -8.31 10.48 2.70
C ILE A 107 -8.25 11.95 2.27
N GLY A 108 -8.66 12.28 1.04
CA GLY A 108 -8.70 13.64 0.54
C GLY A 108 -9.69 14.53 1.31
N LEU A 109 -10.93 14.05 1.47
CA LEU A 109 -12.01 14.84 2.07
C LEU A 109 -11.94 14.90 3.60
N VAL A 110 -11.50 13.84 4.24
CA VAL A 110 -11.49 13.71 5.71
C VAL A 110 -10.07 13.68 6.24
N GLY A 111 -9.20 12.91 5.64
CA GLY A 111 -7.83 12.69 6.12
C GLY A 111 -6.99 13.97 6.12
N ILE A 112 -7.03 14.77 5.05
CA ILE A 112 -6.25 16.02 4.97
C ILE A 112 -6.70 17.04 6.05
N PRO A 113 -8.01 17.36 6.20
CA PRO A 113 -8.46 18.23 7.29
C PRO A 113 -8.15 17.67 8.68
N LEU A 114 -8.23 16.36 8.84
CA LEU A 114 -7.93 15.71 10.12
C LEU A 114 -6.44 15.83 10.47
N GLU A 115 -5.56 15.62 9.48
CA GLU A 115 -4.11 15.82 9.66
C GLU A 115 -3.77 17.25 10.10
N GLN A 116 -4.44 18.25 9.51
CA GLN A 116 -4.24 19.66 9.88
C GLN A 116 -4.56 19.93 11.37
N ARG A 117 -5.49 19.16 11.94
CA ARG A 117 -5.88 19.30 13.36
C ARG A 117 -4.99 18.53 14.32
N MET A 118 -4.59 17.30 13.96
CA MET A 118 -3.90 16.40 14.89
C MET A 118 -2.40 16.24 14.60
N GLY A 119 -1.93 16.67 13.43
CA GLY A 119 -0.55 16.50 12.97
C GLY A 119 -0.31 15.15 12.29
N GLY A 120 0.67 15.13 11.37
CA GLY A 120 0.92 13.99 10.48
C GLY A 120 1.28 12.69 11.22
N LYS A 121 2.04 12.74 12.31
CA LYS A 121 2.41 11.53 13.08
C LYS A 121 1.19 10.83 13.68
N ARG A 122 0.29 11.60 14.30
CA ARG A 122 -0.93 11.06 14.89
C ARG A 122 -1.88 10.57 13.81
N TRP A 123 -1.99 11.32 12.72
CA TRP A 123 -2.80 10.93 11.57
C TRP A 123 -2.35 9.58 10.99
N MET A 124 -1.02 9.40 10.79
CA MET A 124 -0.48 8.13 10.29
C MET A 124 -0.76 6.98 11.26
N ALA A 125 -0.63 7.19 12.56
CA ALA A 125 -0.97 6.17 13.55
C ALA A 125 -2.45 5.76 13.45
N VAL A 126 -3.37 6.71 13.31
CA VAL A 126 -4.80 6.42 13.12
C VAL A 126 -5.03 5.67 11.81
N TYR A 127 -4.39 6.09 10.73
CA TYR A 127 -4.52 5.43 9.41
C TYR A 127 -4.07 3.96 9.44
N LEU A 128 -2.97 3.65 10.12
CA LEU A 128 -2.44 2.28 10.20
C LEU A 128 -3.18 1.40 11.21
N LEU A 129 -3.74 1.98 12.26
CA LEU A 129 -4.42 1.24 13.32
C LEU A 129 -5.94 1.12 13.09
N GLY A 130 -6.47 1.82 12.09
CA GLY A 130 -7.86 1.73 11.70
C GLY A 130 -8.79 2.69 12.32
#